data_a91788abcb8f9fef2d3d23bf8b0c312f
#
_entry.id   a91788abcb8f9fef2d3d23bf8b0c312f
#
_cell.length_a   1.000
_cell.length_b   1.000
_cell.length_c   1.000
_cell.angle_alpha   90.00
_cell.angle_beta   90.00
_cell.angle_gamma   90.00
#
_symmetry.space_group_name_H-M   'P 1'
#
loop_
_entity.id
_entity.type
_entity.pdbx_description
1 polymer ?
#
loop_
_entity_poly.entity_id
_entity_poly.type
_entity_poly.pdbx_seq_one_letter_code
_entity_poly.pdbx_strand_id
1 'polypeptide(L)'
;MKFLFFFLFLTVLRSQQPPLIIDGVAAVVEDNIVLKSDLNQMVNMMAIQRGFNPSENLDQYMKLKDIVLESMVDQKILLEKAKEDTTIEFSENEVNQALDQQINNILMQAGGEKEAEKMLGQSIKSFRAEFWYDM
;
A
#
# COMPACT_ATOMS: atom_id res chain seq x y z
N MET A 1 32.40 -47.32 12.97
CA MET A 1 32.15 -46.09 13.72
C MET A 1 32.20 -44.79 12.91
N LYS A 2 32.58 -44.78 11.61
CA LYS A 2 32.62 -43.56 10.77
C LYS A 2 31.25 -43.20 10.09
N PHE A 3 30.36 -44.17 9.98
CA PHE A 3 29.04 -43.97 9.36
C PHE A 3 27.98 -43.37 10.31
N LEU A 4 28.18 -43.46 11.60
CA LEU A 4 27.24 -42.92 12.61
C LEU A 4 27.32 -41.40 12.75
N PHE A 5 28.47 -40.80 12.41
CA PHE A 5 28.68 -39.34 12.49
C PHE A 5 28.09 -38.59 11.31
N PHE A 6 27.90 -39.26 10.16
CA PHE A 6 27.33 -38.64 8.95
C PHE A 6 25.82 -38.49 9.07
N PHE A 7 25.17 -39.36 9.86
CA PHE A 7 23.71 -39.30 10.06
C PHE A 7 23.26 -38.22 11.03
N LEU A 8 24.15 -37.80 11.92
CA LEU A 8 23.86 -36.76 12.93
C LEU A 8 23.90 -35.34 12.32
N PHE A 9 24.53 -35.16 11.15
CA PHE A 9 24.66 -33.84 10.50
C PHE A 9 23.46 -33.47 9.62
N LEU A 10 22.57 -34.42 9.35
CA LEU A 10 21.42 -34.23 8.44
C LEU A 10 20.18 -33.68 9.14
N THR A 11 20.18 -33.53 10.46
CA THR A 11 18.99 -33.11 11.22
C THR A 11 18.94 -31.61 11.55
N VAL A 12 19.89 -30.81 11.10
CA VAL A 12 19.98 -29.37 11.46
C VAL A 12 19.48 -28.44 10.34
N LEU A 13 18.98 -28.97 9.23
CA LEU A 13 18.23 -28.17 8.26
C LEU A 13 16.81 -27.94 8.77
N ARG A 14 16.69 -27.27 9.92
CA ARG A 14 15.44 -26.62 10.27
C ARG A 14 15.25 -25.48 9.28
N SER A 15 14.29 -25.65 8.39
CA SER A 15 13.73 -24.59 7.59
C SER A 15 13.31 -23.46 8.54
N GLN A 16 14.11 -22.41 8.62
CA GLN A 16 13.70 -21.17 9.25
C GLN A 16 12.65 -20.58 8.30
N GLN A 17 11.38 -20.83 8.59
CA GLN A 17 10.31 -20.08 7.95
C GLN A 17 10.57 -18.61 8.27
N PRO A 18 10.62 -17.72 7.26
CA PRO A 18 10.73 -16.30 7.53
C PRO A 18 9.60 -15.91 8.48
N PRO A 19 9.85 -15.02 9.47
CA PRO A 19 8.81 -14.58 10.38
C PRO A 19 7.66 -14.03 9.52
N LEU A 20 6.43 -14.46 9.83
CA LEU A 20 5.24 -13.88 9.26
C LEU A 20 5.24 -12.40 9.69
N ILE A 21 5.58 -11.51 8.76
CA ILE A 21 5.57 -10.08 9.03
C ILE A 21 4.09 -9.69 9.09
N ILE A 22 3.57 -9.59 10.31
CA ILE A 22 2.27 -9.00 10.58
C ILE A 22 2.49 -7.50 10.50
N ASP A 23 1.80 -6.83 9.59
CA ASP A 23 1.89 -5.39 9.45
C ASP A 23 1.42 -4.67 10.72
N GLY A 24 2.05 -3.56 11.06
CA GLY A 24 1.72 -2.78 12.24
C GLY A 24 0.69 -1.70 11.90
N VAL A 25 -0.17 -1.39 12.86
CA VAL A 25 -1.09 -0.25 12.78
C VAL A 25 -0.32 1.03 13.09
N ALA A 26 -0.47 2.05 12.24
CA ALA A 26 0.08 3.41 12.43
C ALA A 26 -0.96 4.35 13.06
N ALA A 27 -2.23 4.24 12.66
CA ALA A 27 -3.35 4.97 13.25
C ALA A 27 -4.65 4.18 13.14
N VAL A 28 -5.63 4.52 13.98
CA VAL A 28 -7.00 4.00 13.94
C VAL A 28 -7.95 5.20 13.96
N VAL A 29 -8.91 5.20 13.02
CA VAL A 29 -9.94 6.21 12.91
C VAL A 29 -11.28 5.48 12.81
N GLU A 30 -11.98 5.37 13.94
CA GLU A 30 -13.18 4.55 14.08
C GLU A 30 -12.95 3.12 13.60
N ASP A 31 -13.63 2.67 12.54
CA ASP A 31 -13.47 1.32 11.98
C ASP A 31 -12.35 1.22 10.93
N ASN A 32 -11.69 2.34 10.59
CA ASN A 32 -10.62 2.37 9.61
C ASN A 32 -9.24 2.31 10.28
N ILE A 33 -8.33 1.60 9.65
CA ILE A 33 -6.94 1.53 10.08
C ILE A 33 -6.01 2.13 9.02
N VAL A 34 -4.91 2.73 9.48
CA VAL A 34 -3.77 3.11 8.64
C VAL A 34 -2.65 2.13 8.98
N LEU A 35 -2.20 1.37 8.00
CA LEU A 35 -1.11 0.41 8.17
C LEU A 35 0.26 1.12 8.08
N LYS A 36 1.25 0.59 8.79
CA LYS A 36 2.62 1.12 8.72
C LYS A 36 3.27 0.91 7.36
N SER A 37 2.93 -0.19 6.67
CA SER A 37 3.37 -0.44 5.30
C SER A 37 2.91 0.66 4.36
N ASP A 38 1.60 0.99 4.39
CA ASP A 38 0.99 1.98 3.51
C ASP A 38 1.56 3.36 3.77
N LEU A 39 1.68 3.74 5.05
CA LEU A 39 2.34 4.98 5.45
C LEU A 39 3.77 5.06 4.91
N ASN A 40 4.57 4.01 5.10
CA ASN A 40 5.96 4.01 4.64
C ASN A 40 6.07 4.06 3.11
N GLN A 41 5.18 3.36 2.40
CA GLN A 41 5.12 3.40 0.95
C GLN A 41 4.81 4.81 0.44
N MET A 42 3.80 5.46 1.00
CA MET A 42 3.42 6.83 0.64
C MET A 42 4.54 7.83 0.93
N VAL A 43 5.18 7.72 2.12
CA VAL A 43 6.31 8.58 2.49
C VAL A 43 7.48 8.40 1.53
N ASN A 44 7.83 7.16 1.18
CA ASN A 44 8.92 6.89 0.24
C ASN A 44 8.63 7.47 -1.15
N MET A 45 7.39 7.30 -1.64
CA MET A 45 6.95 7.87 -2.91
C MET A 45 7.08 9.41 -2.91
N MET A 46 6.60 10.07 -1.85
CA MET A 46 6.70 11.52 -1.72
C MET A 46 8.14 12.01 -1.55
N ALA A 47 9.00 11.25 -0.85
CA ALA A 47 10.42 11.57 -0.72
C ALA A 47 11.11 11.58 -2.09
N ILE A 48 10.85 10.56 -2.91
CA ILE A 48 11.36 10.46 -4.28
C ILE A 48 10.87 11.64 -5.14
N GLN A 49 9.57 11.95 -5.07
CA GLN A 49 8.99 13.09 -5.81
C GLN A 49 9.60 14.44 -5.40
N ARG A 50 9.95 14.59 -4.12
CA ARG A 50 10.62 15.80 -3.58
C ARG A 50 12.14 15.79 -3.80
N GLY A 51 12.67 14.73 -4.41
CA GLY A 51 14.09 14.65 -4.81
C GLY A 51 15.06 14.45 -3.65
N PHE A 52 14.64 13.86 -2.52
CA PHE A 52 15.55 13.52 -1.45
C PHE A 52 15.59 12.02 -1.13
N ASN A 53 16.77 11.58 -0.69
CA ASN A 53 17.00 10.21 -0.28
C ASN A 53 16.65 10.05 1.22
N PRO A 54 15.68 9.18 1.58
CA PRO A 54 15.31 8.93 2.97
C PRO A 54 16.49 8.55 3.88
N SER A 55 17.47 7.81 3.34
CA SER A 55 18.63 7.33 4.11
C SER A 55 19.64 8.45 4.46
N GLU A 56 19.62 9.55 3.73
CA GLU A 56 20.56 10.67 3.90
C GLU A 56 19.98 11.82 4.74
N ASN A 57 18.65 11.92 4.79
CA ASN A 57 17.92 13.03 5.43
C ASN A 57 16.85 12.54 6.39
N LEU A 58 17.28 11.89 7.47
CA LEU A 58 16.35 11.27 8.44
C LEU A 58 15.35 12.28 9.04
N ASP A 59 15.81 13.50 9.38
CA ASP A 59 14.93 14.53 9.95
C ASP A 59 13.84 14.97 8.98
N GLN A 60 14.18 15.13 7.71
CA GLN A 60 13.20 15.46 6.67
C GLN A 60 12.24 14.30 6.43
N TYR A 61 12.75 13.07 6.47
CA TYR A 61 11.94 11.89 6.33
C TYR A 61 10.93 11.75 7.48
N MET A 62 11.35 11.99 8.71
CA MET A 62 10.44 11.93 9.88
C MET A 62 9.37 13.01 9.83
N LYS A 63 9.72 14.25 9.47
CA LYS A 63 8.74 15.32 9.26
C LYS A 63 7.76 15.01 8.14
N LEU A 64 8.26 14.44 7.04
CA LEU A 64 7.38 14.02 5.94
C LEU A 64 6.44 12.91 6.38
N LYS A 65 6.94 11.97 7.18
CA LYS A 65 6.14 10.87 7.72
C LYS A 65 4.98 11.37 8.60
N ASP A 66 5.23 12.37 9.44
CA ASP A 66 4.19 12.98 10.28
C ASP A 66 3.12 13.68 9.42
N ILE A 67 3.54 14.44 8.41
CA ILE A 67 2.62 15.11 7.46
C ILE A 67 1.78 14.10 6.68
N VAL A 68 2.40 13.02 6.21
CA VAL A 68 1.68 11.98 5.46
C VAL A 68 0.71 11.24 6.36
N LEU A 69 1.11 10.89 7.59
CA LEU A 69 0.23 10.24 8.56
C LEU A 69 -1.00 11.11 8.88
N GLU A 70 -0.78 12.40 9.14
CA GLU A 70 -1.86 13.36 9.36
C GLU A 70 -2.83 13.40 8.16
N SER A 71 -2.29 13.50 6.95
CA SER A 71 -3.10 13.49 5.73
C SER A 71 -3.91 12.19 5.56
N MET A 72 -3.32 11.03 5.86
CA MET A 72 -4.02 9.75 5.79
C MET A 72 -5.13 9.64 6.85
N VAL A 73 -4.90 10.16 8.05
CA VAL A 73 -5.91 10.23 9.12
C VAL A 73 -7.04 11.16 8.71
N ASP A 74 -6.74 12.35 8.20
CA ASP A 74 -7.74 13.32 7.73
C ASP A 74 -8.62 12.73 6.62
N GLN A 75 -8.04 12.00 5.69
CA GLN A 75 -8.80 11.30 4.65
C GLN A 75 -9.77 10.26 5.24
N LYS A 76 -9.37 9.52 6.28
CA LYS A 76 -10.26 8.57 6.94
C LYS A 76 -11.38 9.27 7.72
N ILE A 77 -11.08 10.39 8.38
CA ILE A 77 -12.10 11.22 9.07
C ILE A 77 -13.10 11.76 8.05
N LEU A 78 -12.64 12.30 6.92
CA LEU A 78 -13.51 12.79 5.86
C LEU A 78 -14.40 11.70 5.28
N LEU A 79 -13.84 10.51 5.07
CA LEU A 79 -14.59 9.34 4.60
C LEU A 79 -15.70 8.96 5.59
N GLU A 80 -15.41 8.92 6.90
CA GLU A 80 -16.42 8.62 7.91
C GLU A 80 -17.52 9.71 7.96
N LYS A 81 -17.14 10.97 7.86
CA LYS A 81 -18.11 12.07 7.79
C LYS A 81 -18.97 12.02 6.53
N ALA A 82 -18.37 11.62 5.38
CA ALA A 82 -19.12 11.43 4.15
C ALA A 82 -20.13 10.28 4.24
N LYS A 83 -19.78 9.19 4.94
CA LYS A 83 -20.72 8.06 5.20
C LYS A 83 -21.90 8.45 6.08
N GLU A 84 -21.68 9.35 7.03
CA GLU A 84 -22.73 9.87 7.93
C GLU A 84 -23.65 10.86 7.21
N ASP A 85 -23.18 11.53 6.17
CA ASP A 85 -23.92 12.57 5.45
C ASP A 85 -24.86 11.96 4.40
N THR A 86 -26.13 11.84 4.75
CA THR A 86 -27.18 11.31 3.89
C THR A 86 -27.51 12.20 2.68
N THR A 87 -26.92 13.39 2.58
CA THR A 87 -27.09 14.29 1.42
C THR A 87 -26.09 13.98 0.30
N ILE A 88 -25.05 13.19 0.58
CA ILE A 88 -24.06 12.74 -0.40
C ILE A 88 -24.58 11.46 -1.05
N GLU A 89 -25.15 11.58 -2.22
CA GLU A 89 -25.54 10.44 -3.06
C GLU A 89 -24.41 10.08 -4.01
N PHE A 90 -23.86 8.88 -3.89
CA PHE A 90 -22.89 8.35 -4.85
C PHE A 90 -23.63 7.56 -5.93
N SER A 91 -23.42 7.96 -7.17
CA SER A 91 -23.87 7.19 -8.32
C SER A 91 -22.80 6.16 -8.68
N GLU A 92 -23.16 4.86 -8.76
CA GLU A 92 -22.24 3.83 -9.27
C GLU A 92 -21.63 4.21 -10.64
N ASN A 93 -22.37 4.96 -11.45
CA ASN A 93 -21.87 5.46 -12.73
C ASN A 93 -20.73 6.47 -12.56
N GLU A 94 -20.84 7.38 -11.59
CA GLU A 94 -19.78 8.38 -11.31
C GLU A 94 -18.52 7.69 -10.80
N VAL A 95 -18.65 6.72 -9.88
CA VAL A 95 -17.53 5.90 -9.39
C VAL A 95 -16.87 5.16 -10.56
N ASN A 96 -17.65 4.49 -11.41
CA ASN A 96 -17.13 3.77 -12.56
C ASN A 96 -16.42 4.69 -13.55
N GLN A 97 -16.96 5.89 -13.84
CA GLN A 97 -16.34 6.86 -14.72
C GLN A 97 -15.01 7.39 -14.14
N ALA A 98 -14.97 7.70 -12.84
CA ALA A 98 -13.75 8.15 -12.17
C ALA A 98 -12.67 7.05 -12.20
N LEU A 99 -13.06 5.81 -11.96
CA LEU A 99 -12.18 4.65 -12.01
C LEU A 99 -11.66 4.39 -13.44
N ASP A 100 -12.52 4.51 -14.45
CA ASP A 100 -12.12 4.39 -15.86
C ASP A 100 -11.11 5.48 -16.25
N GLN A 101 -11.33 6.71 -15.80
CA GLN A 101 -10.38 7.80 -16.03
C GLN A 101 -9.02 7.51 -15.37
N GLN A 102 -9.03 7.04 -14.13
CA GLN A 102 -7.81 6.69 -13.41
C GLN A 102 -7.03 5.58 -14.11
N ILE A 103 -7.72 4.51 -14.52
CA ILE A 103 -7.13 3.41 -15.28
C ILE A 103 -6.55 3.89 -16.60
N ASN A 104 -7.30 4.69 -17.37
CA ASN A 104 -6.82 5.24 -18.63
C ASN A 104 -5.57 6.11 -18.45
N ASN A 105 -5.48 6.90 -17.39
CA ASN A 105 -4.29 7.67 -17.07
C ASN A 105 -3.08 6.77 -16.80
N ILE A 106 -3.27 5.67 -16.05
CA ILE A 106 -2.22 4.68 -15.78
C ILE A 106 -1.77 4.02 -17.08
N LEU A 107 -2.71 3.60 -17.93
CA LEU A 107 -2.42 2.98 -19.23
C LEU A 107 -1.62 3.91 -20.15
N MET A 108 -1.99 5.19 -20.20
CA MET A 108 -1.28 6.19 -21.00
C MET A 108 0.14 6.45 -20.47
N GLN A 109 0.30 6.56 -19.15
CA GLN A 109 1.61 6.79 -18.53
C GLN A 109 2.54 5.59 -18.68
N ALA A 110 2.00 4.39 -18.59
CA ALA A 110 2.77 3.16 -18.73
C ALA A 110 3.11 2.81 -20.19
N GLY A 111 2.38 3.37 -21.17
CA GLY A 111 2.55 3.05 -22.57
C GLY A 111 1.80 1.80 -23.04
N GLY A 112 0.80 1.34 -22.26
CA GLY A 112 -0.08 0.23 -22.59
C GLY A 112 -0.43 -0.65 -21.42
N GLU A 113 -1.35 -1.60 -21.65
CA GLU A 113 -1.91 -2.45 -20.59
C GLU A 113 -0.85 -3.37 -19.96
N LYS A 114 -0.02 -4.02 -20.77
CA LYS A 114 1.02 -4.94 -20.27
C LYS A 114 2.04 -4.23 -19.38
N GLU A 115 2.45 -3.04 -19.78
CA GLU A 115 3.39 -2.22 -19.04
C GLU A 115 2.76 -1.71 -17.75
N ALA A 116 1.48 -1.31 -17.79
CA ALA A 116 0.71 -0.91 -16.62
C ALA A 116 0.58 -2.05 -15.62
N GLU A 117 0.18 -3.25 -16.05
CA GLU A 117 0.08 -4.43 -15.18
C GLU A 117 1.42 -4.81 -14.56
N LYS A 118 2.52 -4.67 -15.31
CA LYS A 118 3.87 -4.88 -14.79
C LYS A 118 4.25 -3.84 -13.72
N MET A 119 3.86 -2.58 -13.91
CA MET A 119 4.09 -1.51 -12.92
C MET A 119 3.25 -1.71 -11.66
N LEU A 120 1.99 -2.12 -11.82
CA LEU A 120 1.04 -2.34 -10.72
C LEU A 120 1.29 -3.66 -9.98
N GLY A 121 2.02 -4.61 -10.58
CA GLY A 121 2.21 -5.95 -10.02
C GLY A 121 0.96 -6.83 -10.03
N GLN A 122 -0.10 -6.39 -10.71
CA GLN A 122 -1.39 -7.08 -10.82
C GLN A 122 -2.11 -6.72 -12.11
N SER A 123 -3.14 -7.51 -12.48
CA SER A 123 -3.94 -7.20 -13.65
C SER A 123 -4.78 -5.94 -13.47
N ILE A 124 -5.05 -5.22 -14.58
CA ILE A 124 -5.98 -4.06 -14.57
C ILE A 124 -7.34 -4.44 -14.02
N LYS A 125 -7.82 -5.65 -14.30
CA LYS A 125 -9.08 -6.16 -13.77
C LYS A 125 -9.05 -6.30 -12.24
N SER A 126 -7.96 -6.83 -11.67
CA SER A 126 -7.79 -6.97 -10.21
C SER A 126 -7.67 -5.61 -9.55
N PHE A 127 -6.87 -4.71 -10.14
CA PHE A 127 -6.71 -3.33 -9.69
C PHE A 127 -8.07 -2.60 -9.67
N ARG A 128 -8.88 -2.74 -10.74
CA ARG A 128 -10.21 -2.16 -10.80
C ARG A 128 -11.13 -2.65 -9.69
N ALA A 129 -11.12 -3.96 -9.42
CA ALA A 129 -11.97 -4.55 -8.39
C ALA A 129 -11.57 -4.08 -6.97
N GLU A 130 -10.27 -4.01 -6.69
CA GLU A 130 -9.73 -3.54 -5.42
C GLU A 130 -10.08 -2.06 -5.19
N PHE A 131 -9.79 -1.21 -6.16
CA PHE A 131 -10.06 0.23 -6.09
C PHE A 131 -11.56 0.57 -5.99
N TRP A 132 -12.43 -0.28 -6.53
CA TRP A 132 -13.88 -0.05 -6.46
C TRP A 132 -14.40 -0.12 -5.02
N TYR A 133 -13.77 -0.92 -4.17
CA TYR A 133 -14.12 -1.03 -2.75
C TYR A 133 -13.52 0.09 -1.90
N ASP A 134 -12.49 0.77 -2.40
CA ASP A 134 -11.78 1.83 -1.69
C ASP A 134 -12.31 3.24 -2.03
N MET A 135 -13.18 3.35 -3.06
CA MET A 135 -13.82 4.60 -3.49
C MET A 135 -15.23 4.74 -2.92
#